data_6996d00a073c26377c54ef2f119f74b7
#
_entry.id   6996d00a073c26377c54ef2f119f74b7
#
_cell.length_a   1.000
_cell.length_b   1.000
_cell.length_c   1.000
_cell.angle_alpha   90.00
_cell.angle_beta   90.00
_cell.angle_gamma   90.00
#
_symmetry.space_group_name_H-M   'P 1'
#
loop_
_entity.id
_entity.type
_entity.pdbx_description
1 polymer ?
#
loop_
_entity_poly.entity_id
_entity_poly.type
_entity_poly.pdbx_seq_one_letter_code
_entity_poly.pdbx_strand_id
1 'polypeptide(L)'
;MDESFVSSELTRVRGQRKALEFSRFAHDQAIAVGQRALQLAEDQGLSVVVDVRRGEQIVFHAALSGTTAEHDDWVRRKVHTAVRHEVPSYEFLLRQRQSGRVPDWLDPTEFAVAGGAVPLFIAGSVVGIVTVSGIVTSPEGDHDLAMSALDVLRGETERP
;
A
#
# COMPACT_ATOMS: atom_id res chain seq x y z
N MET A 1 -15.69 12.37 -1.96
CA MET A 1 -15.89 11.24 -2.89
C MET A 1 -17.39 10.96 -3.01
N ASP A 2 -17.92 10.98 -4.20
CA ASP A 2 -19.30 10.61 -4.41
C ASP A 2 -19.46 9.06 -4.44
N GLU A 3 -20.71 8.58 -4.32
CA GLU A 3 -21.01 7.14 -4.26
C GLU A 3 -20.60 6.40 -5.53
N SER A 4 -20.71 7.04 -6.69
CA SER A 4 -20.34 6.46 -7.98
C SER A 4 -18.83 6.23 -8.06
N PHE A 5 -18.04 7.21 -7.63
CA PHE A 5 -16.58 7.10 -7.54
C PHE A 5 -16.17 5.96 -6.59
N VAL A 6 -16.73 5.93 -5.37
CA VAL A 6 -16.43 4.90 -4.38
C VAL A 6 -16.73 3.50 -4.91
N SER A 7 -17.89 3.32 -5.52
CA SER A 7 -18.30 2.04 -6.09
C SER A 7 -17.39 1.58 -7.23
N SER A 8 -17.03 2.50 -8.13
CA SER A 8 -16.11 2.24 -9.23
C SER A 8 -14.71 1.87 -8.73
N GLU A 9 -14.19 2.62 -7.77
CA GLU A 9 -12.88 2.36 -7.18
C GLU A 9 -12.84 1.04 -6.41
N LEU A 10 -13.89 0.69 -5.67
CA LEU A 10 -13.98 -0.62 -5.01
C LEU A 10 -13.89 -1.77 -6.02
N THR A 11 -14.58 -1.65 -7.13
CA THR A 11 -14.51 -2.63 -8.22
C THR A 11 -13.09 -2.73 -8.77
N ARG A 12 -12.44 -1.59 -9.03
CA ARG A 12 -11.07 -1.52 -9.54
C ARG A 12 -10.07 -2.17 -8.58
N VAL A 13 -10.10 -1.78 -7.32
CA VAL A 13 -9.15 -2.25 -6.30
C VAL A 13 -9.33 -3.75 -6.01
N ARG A 14 -10.57 -4.21 -5.90
CA ARG A 14 -10.87 -5.64 -5.73
C ARG A 14 -10.42 -6.46 -6.93
N GLY A 15 -10.50 -5.91 -8.12
CA GLY A 15 -9.98 -6.54 -9.34
C GLY A 15 -8.45 -6.70 -9.34
N GLN A 16 -7.72 -5.93 -8.54
CA GLN A 16 -6.26 -6.01 -8.40
C GLN A 16 -5.81 -7.17 -7.48
N ARG A 17 -6.71 -7.80 -6.72
CA ARG A 17 -6.35 -8.80 -5.69
C ARG A 17 -5.47 -9.92 -6.25
N LYS A 18 -5.76 -10.38 -7.45
CA LYS A 18 -5.01 -11.45 -8.12
C LYS A 18 -3.55 -11.08 -8.38
N ALA A 19 -3.28 -9.81 -8.68
CA ALA A 19 -1.93 -9.29 -8.91
C ALA A 19 -1.10 -9.21 -7.61
N LEU A 20 -1.69 -9.42 -6.46
CA LEU A 20 -1.03 -9.41 -5.14
C LEU A 20 -0.63 -10.81 -4.66
N GLU A 21 -0.97 -11.87 -5.40
CA GLU A 21 -0.52 -13.24 -5.13
C GLU A 21 0.83 -13.49 -5.77
N PHE A 22 1.76 -14.00 -4.98
CA PHE A 22 3.12 -14.34 -5.41
C PHE A 22 3.48 -15.75 -4.95
N SER A 23 4.46 -16.37 -5.62
CA SER A 23 5.02 -17.65 -5.21
C SER A 23 6.20 -17.50 -4.25
N ARG A 24 6.79 -16.31 -4.23
CA ARG A 24 7.98 -15.97 -3.44
C ARG A 24 7.98 -14.48 -3.12
N PHE A 25 8.37 -14.14 -1.90
CA PHE A 25 8.66 -12.75 -1.53
C PHE A 25 9.82 -12.70 -0.54
N ALA A 26 11.04 -12.63 -1.05
CA ALA A 26 12.28 -12.62 -0.29
C ALA A 26 12.84 -11.19 -0.12
N HIS A 27 13.94 -11.04 0.62
CA HIS A 27 14.56 -9.75 0.88
C HIS A 27 14.97 -9.01 -0.41
N ASP A 28 15.55 -9.74 -1.37
CA ASP A 28 15.94 -9.16 -2.66
C ASP A 28 14.75 -8.55 -3.42
N GLN A 29 13.60 -9.22 -3.40
CA GLN A 29 12.36 -8.73 -4.01
C GLN A 29 11.81 -7.52 -3.27
N ALA A 30 11.83 -7.54 -1.93
CA ALA A 30 11.39 -6.40 -1.12
C ALA A 30 12.25 -5.15 -1.40
N ILE A 31 13.56 -5.31 -1.51
CA ILE A 31 14.48 -4.22 -1.84
C ILE A 31 14.19 -3.71 -3.26
N ALA A 32 14.01 -4.61 -4.23
CA ALA A 32 13.73 -4.24 -5.62
C ALA A 32 12.44 -3.42 -5.76
N VAL A 33 11.38 -3.82 -5.07
CA VAL A 33 10.11 -3.09 -5.04
C VAL A 33 10.27 -1.70 -4.41
N GLY A 34 10.99 -1.64 -3.28
CA GLY A 34 11.28 -0.37 -2.60
C GLY A 34 12.05 0.60 -3.50
N GLN A 35 13.09 0.12 -4.16
CA GLN A 35 13.87 0.93 -5.11
C GLN A 35 13.02 1.39 -6.30
N ARG A 36 12.14 0.52 -6.80
CA ARG A 36 11.24 0.87 -7.90
C ARG A 36 10.24 1.96 -7.49
N ALA A 37 9.61 1.83 -6.34
CA ALA A 37 8.70 2.84 -5.83
C ALA A 37 9.39 4.18 -5.62
N LEU A 38 10.61 4.16 -5.07
CA LEU A 38 11.42 5.35 -4.89
C LEU A 38 11.75 6.03 -6.23
N GLN A 39 12.16 5.26 -7.23
CA GLN A 39 12.45 5.77 -8.57
C GLN A 39 11.22 6.41 -9.23
N LEU A 40 10.07 5.74 -9.15
CA LEU A 40 8.81 6.28 -9.67
C LEU A 40 8.43 7.61 -8.99
N ALA A 41 8.61 7.69 -7.69
CA ALA A 41 8.35 8.90 -6.93
C ALA A 41 9.29 10.04 -7.32
N GLU A 42 10.58 9.77 -7.46
CA GLU A 42 11.58 10.75 -7.88
C GLU A 42 11.29 11.25 -9.29
N ASP A 43 10.96 10.38 -10.22
CA ASP A 43 10.65 10.72 -11.61
C ASP A 43 9.43 11.67 -11.70
N GLN A 44 8.49 11.55 -10.77
CA GLN A 44 7.28 12.37 -10.70
C GLN A 44 7.43 13.59 -9.77
N GLY A 45 8.59 13.76 -9.14
CA GLY A 45 8.84 14.88 -8.22
C GLY A 45 7.99 14.83 -6.95
N LEU A 46 7.64 13.63 -6.48
CA LEU A 46 6.76 13.44 -5.33
C LEU A 46 7.54 13.48 -4.01
N SER A 47 6.91 14.02 -2.96
CA SER A 47 7.43 14.03 -1.59
C SER A 47 6.74 12.92 -0.79
N VAL A 48 7.29 11.72 -0.86
CA VAL A 48 6.70 10.53 -0.22
C VAL A 48 7.73 9.76 0.61
N VAL A 49 7.21 8.97 1.55
CA VAL A 49 7.94 7.90 2.20
C VAL A 49 7.55 6.58 1.52
N VAL A 50 8.54 5.75 1.25
CA VAL A 50 8.37 4.38 0.74
C VAL A 50 8.86 3.40 1.80
N ASP A 51 8.06 2.38 2.09
CA ASP A 51 8.35 1.37 3.10
C ASP A 51 7.96 -0.01 2.58
N VAL A 52 8.84 -0.99 2.71
CA VAL A 52 8.56 -2.38 2.33
C VAL A 52 8.91 -3.30 3.47
N ARG A 53 7.96 -4.14 3.86
CA ARG A 53 8.10 -5.10 4.96
C ARG A 53 7.89 -6.53 4.50
N ARG A 54 8.63 -7.43 5.15
CA ARG A 54 8.39 -8.88 5.15
C ARG A 54 7.94 -9.26 6.56
N GLY A 55 6.67 -9.63 6.69
CA GLY A 55 6.10 -9.75 8.01
C GLY A 55 6.26 -8.43 8.78
N GLU A 56 6.80 -8.48 9.96
CA GLU A 56 7.03 -7.28 10.79
C GLU A 56 8.38 -6.59 10.48
N GLN A 57 9.28 -7.25 9.74
CA GLN A 57 10.60 -6.68 9.45
C GLN A 57 10.50 -5.60 8.38
N ILE A 58 11.02 -4.41 8.70
CA ILE A 58 11.24 -3.36 7.70
C ILE A 58 12.48 -3.73 6.90
N VAL A 59 12.30 -4.01 5.60
CA VAL A 59 13.41 -4.37 4.70
C VAL A 59 13.91 -3.16 3.93
N PHE A 60 13.00 -2.28 3.53
CA PHE A 60 13.32 -1.05 2.80
C PHE A 60 12.53 0.12 3.38
N HIS A 61 13.21 1.24 3.60
CA HIS A 61 12.56 2.46 4.04
C HIS A 61 13.34 3.66 3.51
N ALA A 62 12.64 4.56 2.81
CA ALA A 62 13.24 5.79 2.29
C ALA A 62 12.26 6.94 2.37
N ALA A 63 12.73 8.08 2.84
CA ALA A 63 11.96 9.32 2.97
C ALA A 63 12.54 10.36 2.02
N LEU A 64 11.74 10.82 1.05
CA LEU A 64 12.14 11.88 0.14
C LEU A 64 11.98 13.27 0.77
N SER A 65 12.70 14.24 0.24
CA SER A 65 12.60 15.64 0.70
C SER A 65 11.15 16.11 0.70
N GLY A 66 10.78 16.87 1.72
CA GLY A 66 9.41 17.35 1.92
C GLY A 66 8.59 16.45 2.85
N THR A 67 9.09 15.27 3.22
CA THR A 67 8.46 14.42 4.22
C THR A 67 9.03 14.70 5.63
N THR A 68 8.30 14.24 6.64
CA THR A 68 8.69 14.35 8.06
C THR A 68 8.39 13.02 8.76
N ALA A 69 8.77 12.93 10.04
CA ALA A 69 8.44 11.77 10.87
C ALA A 69 6.92 11.49 10.96
N GLU A 70 6.08 12.48 10.72
CA GLU A 70 4.62 12.28 10.63
C GLU A 70 4.25 11.31 9.50
N HIS A 71 4.95 11.37 8.37
CA HIS A 71 4.75 10.43 7.25
C HIS A 71 5.13 9.00 7.65
N ASP A 72 6.16 8.82 8.46
CA ASP A 72 6.53 7.49 8.99
C ASP A 72 5.43 6.95 9.89
N ASP A 73 4.78 7.80 10.68
CA ASP A 73 3.65 7.39 11.51
C ASP A 73 2.42 7.02 10.68
N TRP A 74 2.15 7.75 9.59
CA TRP A 74 1.12 7.35 8.63
C TRP A 74 1.41 5.98 8.02
N VAL A 75 2.66 5.71 7.64
CA VAL A 75 3.09 4.40 7.13
C VAL A 75 2.76 3.30 8.13
N ARG A 76 3.16 3.47 9.39
CA ARG A 76 2.91 2.49 10.46
C ARG A 76 1.42 2.18 10.58
N ARG A 77 0.58 3.20 10.65
CA ARG A 77 -0.86 3.03 10.80
C ARG A 77 -1.55 2.43 9.58
N LYS A 78 -1.09 2.77 8.37
CA LYS A 78 -1.55 2.15 7.11
C LYS A 78 -1.19 0.66 7.06
N VAL A 79 0.02 0.31 7.47
CA VAL A 79 0.46 -1.09 7.57
C VAL A 79 -0.44 -1.87 8.52
N HIS A 80 -0.73 -1.34 9.70
CA HIS A 80 -1.62 -1.97 10.67
C HIS A 80 -3.00 -2.25 10.07
N THR A 81 -3.56 -1.31 9.33
CA THR A 81 -4.86 -1.47 8.66
C THR A 81 -4.82 -2.60 7.63
N ALA A 82 -3.81 -2.61 6.76
CA ALA A 82 -3.69 -3.61 5.71
C ALA A 82 -3.47 -5.02 6.27
N VAL A 83 -2.65 -5.16 7.31
CA VAL A 83 -2.42 -6.46 7.96
C VAL A 83 -3.68 -6.98 8.65
N ARG A 84 -4.34 -6.11 9.42
CA ARG A 84 -5.53 -6.50 10.18
C ARG A 84 -6.68 -6.99 9.29
N HIS A 85 -6.90 -6.30 8.17
CA HIS A 85 -8.05 -6.56 7.30
C HIS A 85 -7.70 -7.43 6.08
N GLU A 86 -6.40 -7.71 5.86
CA GLU A 86 -5.90 -8.51 4.73
C GLU A 86 -6.38 -7.96 3.38
N VAL A 87 -6.42 -6.64 3.26
CA VAL A 87 -6.77 -5.89 2.06
C VAL A 87 -5.89 -4.64 1.97
N PRO A 88 -5.73 -4.05 0.77
CA PRO A 88 -5.11 -2.73 0.68
C PRO A 88 -5.79 -1.71 1.60
N SER A 89 -5.02 -0.87 2.27
CA SER A 89 -5.60 0.15 3.15
C SER A 89 -6.53 1.11 2.39
N TYR A 90 -6.32 1.26 1.09
CA TYR A 90 -7.23 2.01 0.22
C TYR A 90 -8.59 1.33 0.08
N GLU A 91 -8.64 0.01 -0.05
CA GLU A 91 -9.91 -0.73 -0.05
C GLU A 91 -10.66 -0.53 1.27
N PHE A 92 -9.94 -0.54 2.39
CA PHE A 92 -10.54 -0.25 3.70
C PHE A 92 -11.15 1.16 3.74
N LEU A 93 -10.41 2.17 3.28
CA LEU A 93 -10.94 3.55 3.16
C LEU A 93 -12.25 3.57 2.35
N LEU A 94 -12.25 2.93 1.18
CA LEU A 94 -13.42 2.91 0.29
C LEU A 94 -14.63 2.22 0.95
N ARG A 95 -14.40 1.12 1.68
CA ARG A 95 -15.45 0.42 2.43
C ARG A 95 -16.06 1.34 3.51
N GLN A 96 -15.22 2.11 4.22
CA GLN A 96 -15.70 3.06 5.23
C GLN A 96 -16.51 4.19 4.58
N ARG A 97 -16.09 4.68 3.43
CA ARG A 97 -16.84 5.69 2.67
C ARG A 97 -18.19 5.15 2.18
N GLN A 98 -18.22 3.91 1.71
CA GLN A 98 -19.45 3.26 1.27
C GLN A 98 -20.44 3.03 2.42
N SER A 99 -19.95 2.63 3.60
CA SER A 99 -20.78 2.41 4.78
C SER A 99 -21.19 3.70 5.49
N GLY A 100 -20.52 4.82 5.19
CA GLY A 100 -20.76 6.12 5.80
C GLY A 100 -20.19 6.28 7.20
N ARG A 101 -19.42 5.30 7.71
CA ARG A 101 -18.86 5.38 9.06
C ARG A 101 -17.56 4.60 9.22
N VAL A 102 -16.74 5.06 10.17
CA VAL A 102 -15.59 4.30 10.70
C VAL A 102 -16.07 3.55 11.95
N PRO A 103 -15.69 2.28 12.16
CA PRO A 103 -16.07 1.55 13.37
C PRO A 103 -15.57 2.25 14.65
N ASP A 104 -16.40 2.33 15.67
CA ASP A 104 -16.08 2.98 16.95
C ASP A 104 -14.91 2.32 17.68
N TRP A 105 -14.69 1.01 17.44
CA TRP A 105 -13.59 0.26 18.04
C TRP A 105 -12.25 0.47 17.33
N LEU A 106 -12.22 1.13 16.16
CA LEU A 106 -10.99 1.36 15.41
C LEU A 106 -10.22 2.53 16.04
N ASP A 107 -9.11 2.20 16.67
CA ASP A 107 -8.22 3.20 17.28
C ASP A 107 -7.48 3.98 16.19
N PRO A 108 -7.75 5.29 16.00
CA PRO A 108 -7.10 6.09 14.97
C PRO A 108 -5.60 6.33 15.22
N THR A 109 -5.12 6.10 16.44
CA THR A 109 -3.68 6.18 16.74
C THR A 109 -2.91 4.95 16.26
N GLU A 110 -3.61 3.85 15.99
CA GLU A 110 -3.00 2.59 15.55
C GLU A 110 -3.37 2.22 14.10
N PHE A 111 -4.51 2.66 13.61
CA PHE A 111 -5.03 2.29 12.29
C PHE A 111 -5.38 3.54 11.48
N ALA A 112 -4.85 3.62 10.25
CA ALA A 112 -5.20 4.69 9.33
C ALA A 112 -6.36 4.29 8.43
N VAL A 113 -7.29 5.21 8.23
CA VAL A 113 -8.34 5.12 7.19
C VAL A 113 -7.84 5.91 5.98
N ALA A 114 -6.81 5.39 5.31
CA ALA A 114 -6.13 6.05 4.20
C ALA A 114 -5.46 5.01 3.29
N GLY A 115 -5.39 5.29 2.00
CA GLY A 115 -4.73 4.43 1.03
C GLY A 115 -3.20 4.49 1.12
N GLY A 116 -2.53 3.47 0.59
CA GLY A 116 -1.08 3.43 0.41
C GLY A 116 -0.39 2.15 0.85
N ALA A 117 -0.94 1.39 1.80
CA ALA A 117 -0.39 0.10 2.19
C ALA A 117 -1.04 -1.02 1.35
N VAL A 118 -0.21 -1.75 0.63
CA VAL A 118 -0.63 -2.85 -0.26
C VAL A 118 -0.05 -4.16 0.27
N PRO A 119 -0.89 -5.09 0.76
CA PRO A 119 -0.43 -6.38 1.23
C PRO A 119 -0.11 -7.31 0.07
N LEU A 120 0.95 -8.11 0.23
CA LEU A 120 1.37 -9.14 -0.71
C LEU A 120 1.09 -10.50 -0.08
N PHE A 121 0.62 -11.45 -0.89
CA PHE A 121 0.14 -12.75 -0.42
C PHE A 121 0.93 -13.91 -1.04
N ILE A 122 1.15 -14.94 -0.24
CA ILE A 122 1.59 -16.27 -0.71
C ILE A 122 0.57 -17.27 -0.17
N ALA A 123 -0.04 -18.03 -1.06
CA ALA A 123 -1.07 -19.03 -0.69
C ALA A 123 -2.17 -18.44 0.21
N GLY A 124 -2.60 -17.20 -0.08
CA GLY A 124 -3.66 -16.53 0.63
C GLY A 124 -3.27 -15.87 1.96
N SER A 125 -2.02 -15.98 2.41
CA SER A 125 -1.54 -15.35 3.64
C SER A 125 -0.71 -14.12 3.34
N VAL A 126 -0.89 -13.06 4.12
CA VAL A 126 -0.08 -11.83 4.01
C VAL A 126 1.36 -12.14 4.43
N VAL A 127 2.31 -11.89 3.54
CA VAL A 127 3.75 -12.13 3.77
C VAL A 127 4.58 -10.86 3.71
N GLY A 128 4.06 -9.82 3.10
CA GLY A 128 4.75 -8.54 2.99
C GLY A 128 3.79 -7.40 2.73
N ILE A 129 4.30 -6.19 2.84
CA ILE A 129 3.52 -4.98 2.62
C ILE A 129 4.40 -3.93 1.95
N VAL A 130 3.89 -3.35 0.87
CA VAL A 130 4.48 -2.18 0.22
C VAL A 130 3.63 -0.97 0.59
N THR A 131 4.24 0.06 1.14
CA THR A 131 3.53 1.26 1.58
C THR A 131 4.15 2.52 1.01
N VAL A 132 3.29 3.41 0.54
CA VAL A 132 3.63 4.78 0.14
C VAL A 132 2.78 5.74 0.96
N SER A 133 3.38 6.84 1.41
CA SER A 133 2.65 7.89 2.13
C SER A 133 3.18 9.27 1.75
N GLY A 134 2.29 10.15 1.30
CA GLY A 134 2.61 11.55 1.04
C GLY A 134 1.89 12.20 -0.14
N ILE A 135 1.21 11.45 -1.01
CA ILE A 135 0.45 12.03 -2.11
C ILE A 135 -0.90 12.51 -1.58
N VAL A 136 -1.09 13.82 -1.55
CA VAL A 136 -2.28 14.46 -0.96
C VAL A 136 -3.24 15.01 -2.02
N THR A 137 -2.86 14.94 -3.30
CA THR A 137 -3.66 15.48 -4.41
C THR A 137 -4.83 14.59 -4.81
N SER A 138 -4.78 13.31 -4.45
CA SER A 138 -5.84 12.34 -4.74
C SER A 138 -5.85 11.22 -3.68
N PRO A 139 -7.01 10.63 -3.39
CA PRO A 139 -7.12 9.56 -2.39
C PRO A 139 -6.46 8.25 -2.83
N GLU A 140 -6.37 8.00 -4.15
CA GLU A 140 -5.77 6.80 -4.73
C GLU A 140 -4.26 6.88 -4.94
N GLY A 141 -3.67 8.10 -4.88
CA GLY A 141 -2.29 8.34 -5.33
C GLY A 141 -1.25 7.45 -4.67
N ASP A 142 -1.25 7.35 -3.35
CA ASP A 142 -0.31 6.51 -2.61
C ASP A 142 -0.50 5.02 -2.96
N HIS A 143 -1.75 4.57 -3.07
CA HIS A 143 -2.08 3.20 -3.45
C HIS A 143 -1.59 2.87 -4.86
N ASP A 144 -1.87 3.75 -5.82
CA ASP A 144 -1.52 3.52 -7.22
C ASP A 144 0.00 3.51 -7.43
N LEU A 145 0.74 4.34 -6.71
CA LEU A 145 2.21 4.31 -6.75
C LEU A 145 2.75 2.98 -6.19
N ALA A 146 2.24 2.52 -5.05
CA ALA A 146 2.63 1.24 -4.48
C ALA A 146 2.32 0.08 -5.43
N MET A 147 1.14 0.06 -6.03
CA MET A 147 0.76 -0.95 -7.03
C MET A 147 1.68 -0.92 -8.26
N SER A 148 2.01 0.26 -8.76
CA SER A 148 2.89 0.41 -9.93
C SER A 148 4.28 -0.16 -9.69
N ALA A 149 4.80 -0.05 -8.46
CA ALA A 149 6.13 -0.56 -8.10
C ALA A 149 6.22 -2.09 -8.15
N LEU A 150 5.10 -2.80 -8.11
CA LEU A 150 5.07 -4.26 -8.19
C LEU A 150 5.42 -4.80 -9.59
N ASP A 151 5.55 -3.94 -10.59
CA ASP A 151 5.92 -4.32 -11.95
C ASP A 151 7.26 -5.07 -12.01
N VAL A 152 8.21 -4.75 -11.11
CA VAL A 152 9.52 -5.42 -11.02
C VAL A 152 9.43 -6.89 -10.62
N LEU A 153 8.32 -7.31 -10.02
CA LEU A 153 8.09 -8.70 -9.59
C LEU A 153 7.37 -9.54 -10.64
N ARG A 154 6.72 -8.92 -11.61
CA ARG A 154 5.87 -9.63 -12.58
C ARG A 154 6.65 -10.53 -13.52
N GLY A 155 7.88 -10.17 -13.88
CA GLY A 155 8.75 -10.97 -14.74
C GLY A 155 9.30 -12.23 -14.05
N GLU A 156 9.25 -12.32 -12.73
CA GLU A 156 9.75 -13.45 -11.96
C GLU A 156 8.70 -14.57 -11.79
N THR A 157 7.41 -14.23 -11.82
CA THR A 157 6.31 -15.19 -11.72
C THR A 157 6.06 -15.95 -13.01
N GLU A 158 6.56 -15.46 -14.14
CA GLU A 158 6.42 -16.07 -15.48
C GLU A 158 7.60 -16.98 -15.87
N ARG A 159 8.64 -17.09 -15.04
CA ARG A 159 9.75 -18.01 -15.26
C ARG A 159 9.40 -19.39 -14.71
N PRO A 160 9.53 -20.44 -15.57
CA PRO A 160 9.29 -21.82 -15.13
C PRO A 160 10.31 -22.27 -14.09
#